data_3025915514879e25b88f05a7dab4145d
#
_entry.id   3025915514879e25b88f05a7dab4145d
#
_cell.length_a   1.000
_cell.length_b   1.000
_cell.length_c   1.000
_cell.angle_alpha   90.00
_cell.angle_beta   90.00
_cell.angle_gamma   90.00
#
_symmetry.space_group_name_H-M   'P 1'
#
loop_
_entity.id
_entity.type
_entity.pdbx_description
1 polymer ?
#
loop_
_entity_poly.entity_id
_entity_poly.type
_entity_poly.pdbx_seq_one_letter_code
_entity_poly.pdbx_strand_id
1 'polypeptide(L)'
;MAAPQVVKPRPQSGIKLTRWARLTATPVLRAVNKSMILIVLAITLIAFIGSLHDEFVYDDVEQIVGNRYVHSWHFLPRFFTEHVWGHLNPNSPGTYYRPVFLLWLLLNHSVFGLQASGWHLANVALHVLVTYTVYRLALRINLDRFTAGVAALLFGLHPVHVEAVAWVSGVTEPLLAALFVPAFLCYLKARPPARPARRWLALSLLLYGLALLAKETAIVLPLMIFAYEWIFGESPAVAVRLSQWRAPIRKAFFSAAPYFTLSVIYFTMRSIVLNGIGVSLTPMPFLTMALTWPSVLWFYIKLLVFPVGLSVLYDTPYVTSLSLANFFLPLSGIAAVTMLLWWAWRRSRAVRFAAVWLILPILPVMKLSAFYWGEIAHDRYLYLPSIGFSIMLAIALRQIRIGRARLLGEPLIQVVLILTVAALLRQATAYQNPYWANSIALYTRGVQIAPKNLLAKSNLGTALSRLGRYDEAIKLHREALNLNPDYWLATYNLGYCYYRLGKPELAEQYLLRAIEINPTEARQFLGLGLNRMAMGRLQDAAIAIRHAIELKPEALTYQYELGALLKKQGDLIGALNAFKAELKADPQNREAIEQIAEIEERLHGINDKLPAAGGYDNPTSVSK
;
A
#
# COMPACT_ATOMS: atom_id res chain seq x y z
N MET A 1 50.60 61.10 -17.81
CA MET A 1 49.66 60.04 -18.15
C MET A 1 49.98 58.88 -17.23
N ALA A 2 49.22 58.74 -16.16
CA ALA A 2 49.38 57.63 -15.16
C ALA A 2 48.43 56.50 -15.50
N ALA A 3 48.96 55.28 -15.56
CA ALA A 3 48.19 54.05 -15.82
C ALA A 3 47.27 53.66 -14.64
N PRO A 4 46.09 53.12 -14.86
CA PRO A 4 45.18 52.75 -13.78
C PRO A 4 45.64 51.45 -13.07
N GLN A 5 45.73 51.52 -11.74
CA GLN A 5 46.01 50.35 -10.88
C GLN A 5 44.86 49.35 -10.93
N VAL A 6 45.16 48.08 -11.27
CA VAL A 6 44.27 46.94 -11.19
C VAL A 6 44.10 46.56 -9.73
N VAL A 7 42.91 46.80 -9.18
CA VAL A 7 42.51 46.33 -7.84
C VAL A 7 42.27 44.82 -7.91
N LYS A 8 43.13 44.02 -7.27
CA LYS A 8 42.92 42.57 -7.05
C LYS A 8 41.74 42.36 -6.10
N PRO A 9 40.80 41.45 -6.42
CA PRO A 9 39.72 41.14 -5.52
C PRO A 9 40.26 40.47 -4.23
N ARG A 10 39.80 40.96 -3.06
CA ARG A 10 40.09 40.35 -1.75
C ARG A 10 39.54 38.91 -1.71
N PRO A 11 40.29 37.92 -1.18
CA PRO A 11 39.77 36.60 -0.97
C PRO A 11 38.64 36.66 0.08
N GLN A 12 37.48 36.11 -0.28
CA GLN A 12 36.39 35.92 0.65
C GLN A 12 36.90 35.11 1.84
N SER A 13 36.84 35.68 3.04
CA SER A 13 37.18 35.05 4.31
C SER A 13 36.27 33.86 4.52
N GLY A 14 36.72 32.66 4.14
CA GLY A 14 36.17 31.42 4.63
C GLY A 14 36.23 31.49 6.17
N ILE A 15 35.08 31.33 6.82
CA ILE A 15 34.95 31.24 8.26
C ILE A 15 35.87 30.08 8.73
N LYS A 16 37.10 30.45 9.12
CA LYS A 16 38.02 29.54 9.81
C LYS A 16 37.36 29.23 11.16
N LEU A 17 36.68 28.06 11.25
CA LEU A 17 36.27 27.48 12.52
C LEU A 17 37.50 27.56 13.45
N THR A 18 37.39 28.40 14.46
CA THR A 18 38.45 28.67 15.40
C THR A 18 38.94 27.39 16.03
N ARG A 19 40.24 27.27 16.26
CA ARG A 19 40.94 26.12 16.87
C ARG A 19 40.25 25.65 18.19
N TRP A 20 39.56 26.56 18.90
CA TRP A 20 38.75 26.35 20.11
C TRP A 20 37.50 25.47 19.87
N ALA A 21 36.83 25.53 18.71
CA ALA A 21 35.69 24.66 18.42
C ALA A 21 36.09 23.18 18.23
N ARG A 22 37.38 22.91 18.00
CA ARG A 22 37.91 21.53 17.88
C ARG A 22 38.34 20.93 19.20
N LEU A 23 38.63 21.74 20.21
CA LEU A 23 39.15 21.29 21.52
C LEU A 23 38.05 21.05 22.55
N THR A 24 36.84 21.55 22.38
CA THR A 24 35.72 21.44 23.34
C THR A 24 34.76 20.30 23.06
N ALA A 25 34.93 19.52 21.96
CA ALA A 25 34.16 18.31 21.77
C ALA A 25 34.72 17.21 22.68
N THR A 26 34.12 17.02 23.86
CA THR A 26 34.44 15.89 24.74
C THR A 26 34.34 14.56 23.96
N PRO A 27 35.13 13.54 24.29
CA PRO A 27 35.02 12.20 23.68
C PRO A 27 33.58 11.68 23.65
N VAL A 28 32.79 12.00 24.69
CA VAL A 28 31.36 11.67 24.78
C VAL A 28 30.54 12.34 23.67
N LEU A 29 30.74 13.62 23.39
CA LEU A 29 30.03 14.33 22.29
C LEU A 29 30.34 13.73 20.91
N ARG A 30 31.59 13.30 20.68
CA ARG A 30 31.99 12.62 19.45
C ARG A 30 31.38 11.22 19.35
N ALA A 31 31.30 10.50 20.46
CA ALA A 31 30.65 9.20 20.54
C ALA A 31 29.14 9.32 20.29
N VAL A 32 28.44 10.25 20.94
CA VAL A 32 27.00 10.50 20.72
C VAL A 32 26.70 10.87 19.27
N ASN A 33 27.48 11.77 18.66
CA ASN A 33 27.31 12.15 17.25
C ASN A 33 27.58 10.99 16.27
N LYS A 34 28.45 10.04 16.61
CA LYS A 34 28.67 8.84 15.81
C LYS A 34 27.54 7.81 16.00
N SER A 35 27.04 7.68 17.22
CA SER A 35 26.03 6.69 17.60
C SER A 35 24.58 7.19 17.42
N MET A 36 24.38 8.47 17.13
CA MET A 36 23.06 9.09 17.03
C MET A 36 22.11 8.32 16.09
N ILE A 37 22.62 7.90 14.94
CA ILE A 37 21.79 7.13 14.00
C ILE A 37 21.38 5.78 14.57
N LEU A 38 22.24 5.08 15.31
CA LEU A 38 21.90 3.80 15.94
C LEU A 38 20.79 3.99 16.98
N ILE A 39 20.84 5.08 17.75
CA ILE A 39 19.80 5.43 18.73
C ILE A 39 18.48 5.71 18.00
N VAL A 40 18.51 6.48 16.91
CA VAL A 40 17.32 6.76 16.10
C VAL A 40 16.70 5.47 15.56
N LEU A 41 17.52 4.56 15.01
CA LEU A 41 17.02 3.29 14.47
C LEU A 41 16.45 2.39 15.56
N ALA A 42 17.08 2.35 16.74
CA ALA A 42 16.57 1.60 17.89
C ALA A 42 15.23 2.16 18.39
N ILE A 43 15.09 3.48 18.50
CA ILE A 43 13.83 4.13 18.90
C ILE A 43 12.74 3.86 17.85
N THR A 44 13.07 3.91 16.55
CA THR A 44 12.15 3.58 15.47
C THR A 44 11.67 2.12 15.57
N LEU A 45 12.60 1.18 15.76
CA LEU A 45 12.28 -0.24 15.98
C LEU A 45 11.32 -0.43 17.17
N ILE A 46 11.64 0.18 18.32
CA ILE A 46 10.81 0.09 19.52
C ILE A 46 9.40 0.68 19.31
N ALA A 47 9.27 1.73 18.48
CA ALA A 47 7.97 2.33 18.23
C ALA A 47 7.00 1.40 17.50
N PHE A 48 7.49 0.47 16.67
CA PHE A 48 6.69 -0.44 15.85
C PHE A 48 6.76 -1.91 16.30
N ILE A 49 7.57 -2.27 17.31
CA ILE A 49 7.74 -3.67 17.71
C ILE A 49 6.43 -4.31 18.21
N GLY A 50 5.47 -3.51 18.65
CA GLY A 50 4.15 -3.98 19.08
C GLY A 50 3.38 -4.67 17.96
N SER A 51 3.57 -4.25 16.70
CA SER A 51 2.89 -4.86 15.54
C SER A 51 3.29 -6.31 15.26
N LEU A 52 4.36 -6.82 15.86
CA LEU A 52 4.76 -8.23 15.70
C LEU A 52 3.73 -9.23 16.25
N HIS A 53 2.77 -8.77 17.06
CA HIS A 53 1.70 -9.58 17.63
C HIS A 53 0.38 -9.44 16.87
N ASP A 54 0.36 -8.62 15.79
CA ASP A 54 -0.83 -8.35 15.01
C ASP A 54 -1.14 -9.53 14.07
N GLU A 55 -2.44 -9.69 13.75
CA GLU A 55 -2.93 -10.70 12.82
C GLU A 55 -2.85 -10.18 11.36
N PHE A 56 -3.08 -11.07 10.40
CA PHE A 56 -3.37 -10.66 9.03
C PHE A 56 -4.74 -10.00 8.97
N VAL A 57 -4.79 -8.77 8.42
CA VAL A 57 -6.01 -7.96 8.36
C VAL A 57 -6.22 -7.37 6.97
N TYR A 58 -7.45 -6.97 6.68
CA TYR A 58 -7.83 -6.28 5.44
C TYR A 58 -7.46 -7.13 4.20
N ASP A 59 -6.70 -6.56 3.25
CA ASP A 59 -6.28 -7.26 2.03
C ASP A 59 -5.31 -8.43 2.30
N ASP A 60 -4.69 -8.52 3.47
CA ASP A 60 -3.75 -9.61 3.79
C ASP A 60 -4.41 -10.98 3.67
N VAL A 61 -5.70 -11.06 4.02
CA VAL A 61 -6.45 -12.31 3.95
C VAL A 61 -6.53 -12.81 2.51
N GLU A 62 -6.77 -11.94 1.54
CA GLU A 62 -6.89 -12.31 0.14
C GLU A 62 -5.54 -12.31 -0.59
N GLN A 63 -4.64 -11.35 -0.28
CA GLN A 63 -3.35 -11.21 -0.96
C GLN A 63 -2.29 -12.20 -0.46
N ILE A 64 -2.43 -12.70 0.78
CA ILE A 64 -1.45 -13.58 1.40
C ILE A 64 -2.07 -14.92 1.73
N VAL A 65 -3.07 -14.96 2.64
CA VAL A 65 -3.61 -16.21 3.16
C VAL A 65 -4.32 -17.03 2.08
N GLY A 66 -5.12 -16.39 1.24
CA GLY A 66 -5.86 -17.01 0.13
C GLY A 66 -5.11 -17.02 -1.22
N ASN A 67 -3.90 -16.49 -1.29
CA ASN A 67 -3.20 -16.31 -2.57
C ASN A 67 -2.20 -17.45 -2.85
N ARG A 68 -2.66 -18.51 -3.51
CA ARG A 68 -1.80 -19.63 -3.93
C ARG A 68 -0.56 -19.23 -4.73
N TYR A 69 -0.59 -18.08 -5.45
CA TYR A 69 0.54 -17.65 -6.26
C TYR A 69 1.76 -17.27 -5.41
N VAL A 70 1.53 -16.69 -4.23
CA VAL A 70 2.63 -16.33 -3.33
C VAL A 70 3.06 -17.48 -2.41
N HIS A 71 2.40 -18.64 -2.48
CA HIS A 71 2.78 -19.81 -1.71
C HIS A 71 3.76 -20.74 -2.45
N SER A 72 3.98 -20.56 -3.76
CA SER A 72 4.82 -21.45 -4.55
C SER A 72 5.61 -20.71 -5.64
N TRP A 73 6.90 -21.00 -5.73
CA TRP A 73 7.82 -20.50 -6.76
C TRP A 73 7.40 -20.86 -8.19
N HIS A 74 6.58 -21.90 -8.35
CA HIS A 74 6.01 -22.30 -9.64
C HIS A 74 5.27 -21.16 -10.35
N PHE A 75 4.64 -20.27 -9.58
CA PHE A 75 3.85 -19.15 -10.10
C PHE A 75 4.67 -17.88 -10.37
N LEU A 76 5.98 -17.88 -10.11
CA LEU A 76 6.84 -16.71 -10.32
C LEU A 76 6.71 -16.06 -11.71
N PRO A 77 6.61 -16.80 -12.84
CA PRO A 77 6.39 -16.19 -14.15
C PRO A 77 5.09 -15.37 -14.25
N ARG A 78 4.01 -15.79 -13.56
CA ARG A 78 2.72 -15.10 -13.57
C ARG A 78 2.78 -13.70 -12.94
N PHE A 79 3.74 -13.45 -12.03
CA PHE A 79 3.92 -12.12 -11.45
C PHE A 79 4.27 -11.05 -12.48
N PHE A 80 4.89 -11.46 -13.60
CA PHE A 80 5.29 -10.57 -14.68
C PHE A 80 4.26 -10.48 -15.83
N THR A 81 3.28 -11.38 -15.86
CA THR A 81 2.28 -11.47 -16.93
C THR A 81 0.86 -11.19 -16.47
N GLU A 82 0.63 -11.09 -15.15
CA GLU A 82 -0.69 -10.87 -14.57
C GLU A 82 -0.68 -9.66 -13.60
N HIS A 83 -1.86 -9.18 -13.27
CA HIS A 83 -2.03 -8.11 -12.26
C HIS A 83 -2.00 -8.68 -10.82
N VAL A 84 -1.88 -7.80 -9.81
CA VAL A 84 -1.76 -8.20 -8.39
C VAL A 84 -2.88 -9.15 -7.93
N TRP A 85 -4.09 -8.99 -8.45
CA TRP A 85 -5.27 -9.81 -8.12
C TRP A 85 -5.51 -10.97 -9.11
N GLY A 86 -4.55 -11.28 -9.96
CA GLY A 86 -4.66 -12.33 -10.99
C GLY A 86 -4.99 -13.72 -10.44
N HIS A 87 -4.57 -14.00 -9.19
CA HIS A 87 -4.92 -15.23 -8.50
C HIS A 87 -6.42 -15.42 -8.22
N LEU A 88 -7.18 -14.31 -8.14
CA LEU A 88 -8.64 -14.35 -7.97
C LEU A 88 -9.36 -14.46 -9.31
N ASN A 89 -8.90 -13.71 -10.30
CA ASN A 89 -9.42 -13.76 -11.67
C ASN A 89 -8.39 -13.15 -12.65
N PRO A 90 -7.60 -13.96 -13.35
CA PRO A 90 -6.57 -13.45 -14.27
C PRO A 90 -7.13 -12.67 -15.46
N ASN A 91 -8.40 -12.93 -15.84
CA ASN A 91 -9.07 -12.26 -16.96
C ASN A 91 -9.81 -10.98 -16.58
N SER A 92 -9.88 -10.65 -15.28
CA SER A 92 -10.51 -9.39 -14.85
C SER A 92 -9.63 -8.19 -15.23
N PRO A 93 -10.21 -7.00 -15.47
CA PRO A 93 -9.44 -5.79 -15.66
C PRO A 93 -8.56 -5.51 -14.44
N GLY A 94 -7.24 -5.65 -14.59
CA GLY A 94 -6.30 -5.43 -13.51
C GLY A 94 -6.10 -3.94 -13.22
N THR A 95 -5.94 -3.59 -11.94
CA THR A 95 -5.66 -2.21 -11.51
C THR A 95 -4.18 -1.97 -11.26
N TYR A 96 -3.46 -2.99 -10.76
CA TYR A 96 -2.08 -2.86 -10.28
C TYR A 96 -1.17 -3.91 -10.90
N TYR A 97 -0.05 -3.46 -11.49
CA TYR A 97 1.03 -4.32 -11.98
C TYR A 97 2.27 -4.11 -11.11
N ARG A 98 2.52 -5.05 -10.18
CA ARG A 98 3.55 -4.91 -9.13
C ARG A 98 4.31 -6.23 -8.89
N PRO A 99 5.05 -6.75 -9.86
CA PRO A 99 5.73 -8.05 -9.74
C PRO A 99 6.74 -8.11 -8.58
N VAL A 100 7.45 -7.01 -8.25
CA VAL A 100 8.38 -6.99 -7.11
C VAL A 100 7.63 -7.03 -5.76
N PHE A 101 6.42 -6.48 -5.68
CA PHE A 101 5.58 -6.65 -4.50
C PHE A 101 5.15 -8.12 -4.33
N LEU A 102 4.68 -8.78 -5.39
CA LEU A 102 4.32 -10.22 -5.33
C LEU A 102 5.55 -11.09 -4.99
N LEU A 103 6.73 -10.75 -5.54
CA LEU A 103 7.98 -11.43 -5.17
C LEU A 103 8.32 -11.23 -3.69
N TRP A 104 8.09 -10.04 -3.14
CA TRP A 104 8.25 -9.77 -1.71
C TRP A 104 7.34 -10.66 -0.86
N LEU A 105 6.07 -10.83 -1.26
CA LEU A 105 5.13 -11.72 -0.57
C LEU A 105 5.61 -13.19 -0.66
N LEU A 106 6.03 -13.66 -1.84
CA LEU A 106 6.56 -15.02 -2.03
C LEU A 106 7.82 -15.28 -1.17
N LEU A 107 8.75 -14.32 -1.09
CA LEU A 107 9.94 -14.42 -0.25
C LEU A 107 9.57 -14.52 1.23
N ASN A 108 8.64 -13.68 1.71
CA ASN A 108 8.17 -13.75 3.10
C ASN A 108 7.47 -15.07 3.39
N HIS A 109 6.60 -15.54 2.50
CA HIS A 109 5.96 -16.84 2.65
C HIS A 109 6.98 -17.99 2.70
N SER A 110 8.02 -17.94 1.84
CA SER A 110 9.08 -18.98 1.82
C SER A 110 9.88 -19.04 3.13
N VAL A 111 9.98 -17.92 3.87
CA VAL A 111 10.75 -17.84 5.12
C VAL A 111 9.86 -18.08 6.34
N PHE A 112 8.67 -17.50 6.37
CA PHE A 112 7.83 -17.44 7.56
C PHE A 112 6.54 -18.28 7.44
N GLY A 113 6.24 -18.84 6.26
CA GLY A 113 4.95 -19.46 6.01
C GLY A 113 3.82 -18.45 6.25
N LEU A 114 2.80 -18.85 6.99
CA LEU A 114 1.68 -17.99 7.40
C LEU A 114 1.81 -17.46 8.85
N GLN A 115 3.03 -17.40 9.41
CA GLN A 115 3.25 -16.78 10.71
C GLN A 115 3.31 -15.25 10.58
N ALA A 116 2.23 -14.56 10.92
CA ALA A 116 2.08 -13.11 10.76
C ALA A 116 3.24 -12.30 11.39
N SER A 117 3.75 -12.72 12.56
CA SER A 117 4.85 -12.03 13.26
C SER A 117 6.12 -11.86 12.40
N GLY A 118 6.47 -12.86 11.57
CA GLY A 118 7.61 -12.77 10.66
C GLY A 118 7.41 -11.73 9.57
N TRP A 119 6.20 -11.62 9.05
CA TRP A 119 5.84 -10.64 8.03
C TRP A 119 5.87 -9.21 8.58
N HIS A 120 5.32 -9.01 9.78
CA HIS A 120 5.41 -7.71 10.46
C HIS A 120 6.86 -7.33 10.76
N LEU A 121 7.70 -8.30 11.19
CA LEU A 121 9.13 -8.06 11.41
C LEU A 121 9.81 -7.57 10.12
N ALA A 122 9.50 -8.17 8.97
CA ALA A 122 10.06 -7.76 7.69
C ALA A 122 9.64 -6.33 7.31
N ASN A 123 8.38 -5.95 7.54
CA ASN A 123 7.89 -4.58 7.32
C ASN A 123 8.57 -3.56 8.23
N VAL A 124 8.68 -3.86 9.52
CA VAL A 124 9.39 -3.01 10.50
C VAL A 124 10.85 -2.85 10.12
N ALA A 125 11.53 -3.94 9.70
CA ALA A 125 12.91 -3.90 9.25
C ALA A 125 13.09 -3.00 8.01
N LEU A 126 12.16 -3.06 7.05
CA LEU A 126 12.15 -2.15 5.90
C LEU A 126 11.99 -0.69 6.34
N HIS A 127 11.09 -0.39 7.28
CA HIS A 127 10.89 0.97 7.79
C HIS A 127 12.14 1.51 8.49
N VAL A 128 12.81 0.68 9.30
CA VAL A 128 14.09 1.02 9.93
C VAL A 128 15.17 1.27 8.87
N LEU A 129 15.24 0.45 7.82
CA LEU A 129 16.15 0.65 6.68
C LEU A 129 15.87 1.98 5.97
N VAL A 130 14.60 2.28 5.69
CA VAL A 130 14.21 3.56 5.07
C VAL A 130 14.59 4.74 5.95
N THR A 131 14.36 4.67 7.26
CA THR A 131 14.78 5.68 8.24
C THR A 131 16.28 5.95 8.16
N TYR A 132 17.11 4.89 8.03
CA TYR A 132 18.54 5.05 7.77
C TYR A 132 18.83 5.74 6.44
N THR A 133 18.11 5.40 5.38
CA THR A 133 18.32 6.03 4.06
C THR A 133 17.91 7.51 4.05
N VAL A 134 16.89 7.90 4.81
CA VAL A 134 16.51 9.32 5.04
C VAL A 134 17.64 10.08 5.74
N TYR A 135 18.26 9.51 6.78
CA TYR A 135 19.47 10.09 7.38
C TYR A 135 20.58 10.32 6.35
N ARG A 136 20.85 9.30 5.51
CA ARG A 136 21.88 9.37 4.45
C ARG A 136 21.54 10.41 3.40
N LEU A 137 20.26 10.56 3.03
CA LEU A 137 19.76 11.59 2.11
C LEU A 137 19.99 12.99 2.70
N ALA A 138 19.62 13.20 3.96
CA ALA A 138 19.79 14.47 4.65
C ALA A 138 21.27 14.93 4.67
N LEU A 139 22.21 14.00 4.93
CA LEU A 139 23.63 14.27 4.84
C LEU A 139 24.07 14.65 3.41
N ARG A 140 23.49 14.03 2.38
CA ARG A 140 23.85 14.27 0.97
C ARG A 140 23.36 15.60 0.42
N ILE A 141 22.33 16.17 1.04
CA ILE A 141 21.87 17.55 0.75
C ILE A 141 22.52 18.61 1.64
N ASN A 142 23.68 18.27 2.23
CA ASN A 142 24.55 19.13 3.03
C ASN A 142 23.98 19.56 4.40
N LEU A 143 23.15 18.73 5.03
CA LEU A 143 22.80 18.91 6.44
C LEU A 143 23.89 18.34 7.36
N ASP A 144 24.08 18.94 8.53
CA ASP A 144 24.96 18.39 9.56
C ASP A 144 24.36 17.11 10.16
N ARG A 145 25.18 16.32 10.88
CA ARG A 145 24.79 15.02 11.43
C ARG A 145 23.63 15.11 12.41
N PHE A 146 23.60 16.16 13.23
CA PHE A 146 22.55 16.36 14.21
C PHE A 146 21.21 16.63 13.50
N THR A 147 21.17 17.58 12.57
CA THR A 147 19.97 17.90 11.78
C THR A 147 19.50 16.70 10.96
N ALA A 148 20.42 15.94 10.37
CA ALA A 148 20.10 14.72 9.64
C ALA A 148 19.51 13.62 10.55
N GLY A 149 20.05 13.47 11.77
CA GLY A 149 19.52 12.55 12.78
C GLY A 149 18.13 12.95 13.27
N VAL A 150 17.89 14.26 13.48
CA VAL A 150 16.55 14.77 13.81
C VAL A 150 15.56 14.51 12.68
N ALA A 151 15.93 14.74 11.42
CA ALA A 151 15.07 14.45 10.27
C ALA A 151 14.70 12.96 10.21
N ALA A 152 15.68 12.06 10.41
CA ALA A 152 15.44 10.63 10.45
C ALA A 152 14.56 10.21 11.65
N LEU A 153 14.76 10.82 12.84
CA LEU A 153 13.95 10.55 14.03
C LEU A 153 12.48 10.96 13.81
N LEU A 154 12.26 12.16 13.27
CA LEU A 154 10.91 12.65 12.99
C LEU A 154 10.21 11.78 11.93
N PHE A 155 10.93 11.36 10.89
CA PHE A 155 10.41 10.41 9.90
C PHE A 155 10.09 9.06 10.54
N GLY A 156 11.05 8.44 11.24
CA GLY A 156 10.89 7.10 11.82
C GLY A 156 9.77 6.98 12.85
N LEU A 157 9.39 8.10 13.49
CA LEU A 157 8.34 8.12 14.52
C LEU A 157 7.00 8.67 14.04
N HIS A 158 6.88 9.10 12.77
CA HIS A 158 5.67 9.77 12.32
C HIS A 158 4.48 8.80 12.22
N PRO A 159 3.33 9.08 12.88
CA PRO A 159 2.21 8.14 12.95
C PRO A 159 1.54 7.84 11.61
N VAL A 160 1.69 8.69 10.59
CA VAL A 160 1.17 8.42 9.22
C VAL A 160 1.81 7.18 8.57
N HIS A 161 2.89 6.65 9.16
CA HIS A 161 3.52 5.43 8.67
C HIS A 161 2.89 4.15 9.23
N VAL A 162 2.01 4.26 10.24
CA VAL A 162 1.43 3.07 10.90
C VAL A 162 0.67 2.20 9.89
N GLU A 163 -0.14 2.78 9.02
CA GLU A 163 -0.82 2.05 7.96
C GLU A 163 0.17 1.28 7.05
N ALA A 164 1.26 1.91 6.66
CA ALA A 164 2.24 1.32 5.75
C ALA A 164 3.15 0.26 6.41
N VAL A 165 3.27 0.26 7.74
CA VAL A 165 4.21 -0.59 8.50
C VAL A 165 3.49 -1.69 9.26
N ALA A 166 2.40 -1.37 9.97
CA ALA A 166 1.62 -2.33 10.74
C ALA A 166 0.74 -3.22 9.85
N TRP A 167 0.17 -2.69 8.75
CA TRP A 167 -0.51 -3.51 7.76
C TRP A 167 0.49 -4.24 6.86
N VAL A 168 0.42 -5.58 6.78
CA VAL A 168 1.40 -6.38 6.03
C VAL A 168 1.40 -6.04 4.55
N SER A 169 0.25 -6.02 3.89
CA SER A 169 0.14 -5.65 2.46
C SER A 169 0.38 -4.15 2.20
N GLY A 170 0.37 -3.32 3.24
CA GLY A 170 0.80 -1.91 3.21
C GLY A 170 2.27 -1.71 2.88
N VAL A 171 3.07 -2.78 2.94
CA VAL A 171 4.51 -2.81 2.66
C VAL A 171 4.91 -2.19 1.31
N THR A 172 3.98 -2.01 0.40
CA THR A 172 4.25 -1.38 -0.91
C THR A 172 4.94 -0.01 -0.78
N GLU A 173 4.65 0.76 0.27
CA GLU A 173 5.29 2.06 0.51
C GLU A 173 6.71 1.94 1.09
N PRO A 174 6.95 1.19 2.19
CA PRO A 174 8.31 0.94 2.66
C PRO A 174 9.19 0.24 1.62
N LEU A 175 8.65 -0.72 0.86
CA LEU A 175 9.38 -1.43 -0.19
C LEU A 175 9.77 -0.48 -1.32
N LEU A 176 8.82 0.33 -1.80
CA LEU A 176 9.11 1.41 -2.75
C LEU A 176 10.22 2.32 -2.23
N ALA A 177 10.10 2.85 -1.01
CA ALA A 177 11.04 3.79 -0.43
C ALA A 177 12.43 3.16 -0.22
N ALA A 178 12.50 1.88 0.18
CA ALA A 178 13.73 1.12 0.36
C ALA A 178 14.50 0.91 -0.96
N LEU A 179 13.85 1.01 -2.10
CA LEU A 179 14.46 0.96 -3.44
C LEU A 179 14.69 2.37 -4.02
N PHE A 180 13.72 3.25 -3.88
CA PHE A 180 13.68 4.60 -4.44
C PHE A 180 14.76 5.53 -3.85
N VAL A 181 14.85 5.60 -2.50
CA VAL A 181 15.83 6.48 -1.84
C VAL A 181 17.26 6.04 -2.11
N PRO A 182 17.62 4.73 -2.01
CA PRO A 182 18.93 4.25 -2.45
C PRO A 182 19.20 4.45 -3.94
N ALA A 183 18.22 4.33 -4.84
CA ALA A 183 18.39 4.65 -6.24
C ALA A 183 18.86 6.09 -6.43
N PHE A 184 18.19 7.03 -5.75
CA PHE A 184 18.60 8.44 -5.76
C PHE A 184 19.99 8.66 -5.12
N LEU A 185 20.29 8.00 -4.00
CA LEU A 185 21.62 8.08 -3.36
C LEU A 185 22.75 7.53 -4.27
N CYS A 186 22.49 6.46 -5.02
CA CYS A 186 23.42 5.91 -6.01
C CYS A 186 23.60 6.87 -7.18
N TYR A 187 22.53 7.52 -7.65
CA TYR A 187 22.61 8.59 -8.63
C TYR A 187 23.57 9.71 -8.14
N LEU A 188 23.42 10.17 -6.90
CA LEU A 188 24.29 11.20 -6.32
C LEU A 188 25.77 10.78 -6.26
N LYS A 189 26.05 9.46 -6.07
CA LYS A 189 27.42 8.92 -6.10
C LYS A 189 27.98 8.80 -7.52
N ALA A 190 27.12 8.66 -8.52
CA ALA A 190 27.54 8.56 -9.92
C ALA A 190 27.93 9.90 -10.54
N ARG A 191 27.59 11.03 -9.88
CA ARG A 191 27.85 12.39 -10.41
C ARG A 191 29.34 12.79 -10.35
N PRO A 192 29.84 13.59 -11.33
CA PRO A 192 31.12 14.29 -11.22
C PRO A 192 31.16 15.23 -9.98
N PRO A 193 32.35 15.56 -9.39
CA PRO A 193 33.68 15.37 -9.93
C PRO A 193 34.37 14.04 -9.62
N ALA A 194 33.76 13.15 -8.82
CA ALA A 194 34.27 11.80 -8.74
C ALA A 194 34.21 11.16 -10.13
N ARG A 195 35.21 10.33 -10.50
CA ARG A 195 35.20 9.62 -11.79
C ARG A 195 33.81 8.98 -11.93
N PRO A 196 33.08 9.23 -13.06
CA PRO A 196 31.73 8.71 -13.21
C PRO A 196 31.79 7.20 -13.07
N ALA A 197 31.40 6.73 -11.88
CA ALA A 197 31.46 5.31 -11.60
C ALA A 197 30.20 4.71 -12.23
N ARG A 198 30.31 4.25 -13.49
CA ARG A 198 29.23 3.60 -14.26
C ARG A 198 28.45 2.58 -13.42
N ARG A 199 29.17 1.88 -12.50
CA ARG A 199 28.55 0.94 -11.53
C ARG A 199 27.47 1.60 -10.65
N TRP A 200 27.65 2.83 -10.19
CA TRP A 200 26.66 3.52 -9.35
C TRP A 200 25.47 3.98 -10.18
N LEU A 201 25.68 4.39 -11.42
CA LEU A 201 24.57 4.70 -12.34
C LEU A 201 23.78 3.44 -12.68
N ALA A 202 24.45 2.34 -13.02
CA ALA A 202 23.80 1.06 -13.29
C ALA A 202 22.99 0.56 -12.08
N LEU A 203 23.58 0.64 -10.87
CA LEU A 203 22.86 0.27 -9.64
C LEU A 203 21.67 1.20 -9.38
N SER A 204 21.81 2.52 -9.65
CA SER A 204 20.70 3.47 -9.53
C SER A 204 19.54 3.11 -10.46
N LEU A 205 19.83 2.81 -11.72
CA LEU A 205 18.82 2.41 -12.72
C LEU A 205 18.17 1.07 -12.37
N LEU A 206 18.96 0.09 -11.90
CA LEU A 206 18.43 -1.19 -11.43
C LEU A 206 17.46 -1.01 -10.26
N LEU A 207 17.88 -0.28 -9.21
CA LEU A 207 17.03 -0.01 -8.04
C LEU A 207 15.77 0.78 -8.42
N TYR A 208 15.88 1.69 -9.38
CA TYR A 208 14.72 2.41 -9.89
C TYR A 208 13.75 1.51 -10.67
N GLY A 209 14.28 0.63 -11.53
CA GLY A 209 13.46 -0.37 -12.22
C GLY A 209 12.70 -1.27 -11.25
N LEU A 210 13.39 -1.77 -10.20
CA LEU A 210 12.76 -2.54 -9.13
C LEU A 210 11.72 -1.71 -8.34
N ALA A 211 11.97 -0.41 -8.11
CA ALA A 211 11.02 0.49 -7.46
C ALA A 211 9.74 0.67 -8.29
N LEU A 212 9.84 0.83 -9.62
CA LEU A 212 8.69 0.88 -10.53
C LEU A 212 7.88 -0.42 -10.49
N LEU A 213 8.56 -1.57 -10.47
CA LEU A 213 7.94 -2.90 -10.38
C LEU A 213 7.38 -3.21 -8.98
N ALA A 214 7.79 -2.46 -7.93
CA ALA A 214 7.20 -2.52 -6.60
C ALA A 214 5.96 -1.64 -6.49
N LYS A 215 6.01 -0.41 -7.02
CA LYS A 215 4.88 0.53 -7.03
C LYS A 215 5.05 1.62 -8.09
N GLU A 216 3.99 1.88 -8.84
CA GLU A 216 3.95 2.82 -9.96
C GLU A 216 4.27 4.27 -9.57
N THR A 217 4.09 4.66 -8.30
CA THR A 217 4.42 6.01 -7.80
C THR A 217 5.91 6.33 -7.84
N ALA A 218 6.77 5.32 -8.04
CA ALA A 218 8.20 5.52 -8.32
C ALA A 218 8.48 6.43 -9.53
N ILE A 219 7.52 6.60 -10.44
CA ILE A 219 7.63 7.44 -11.65
C ILE A 219 8.12 8.87 -11.37
N VAL A 220 8.01 9.35 -10.15
CA VAL A 220 8.46 10.71 -9.80
C VAL A 220 9.99 10.86 -9.71
N LEU A 221 10.77 9.75 -9.68
CA LEU A 221 12.24 9.82 -9.54
C LEU A 221 12.94 10.62 -10.65
N PRO A 222 12.60 10.51 -11.93
CA PRO A 222 13.19 11.36 -12.98
C PRO A 222 12.98 12.85 -12.70
N LEU A 223 11.79 13.25 -12.23
CA LEU A 223 11.50 14.64 -11.86
C LEU A 223 12.28 15.08 -10.61
N MET A 224 12.49 14.17 -9.65
CA MET A 224 13.34 14.41 -8.48
C MET A 224 14.80 14.67 -8.89
N ILE A 225 15.33 13.86 -9.83
CA ILE A 225 16.68 14.02 -10.37
C ILE A 225 16.78 15.34 -11.10
N PHE A 226 15.81 15.65 -11.96
CA PHE A 226 15.77 16.94 -12.66
C PHE A 226 15.77 18.11 -11.68
N ALA A 227 14.91 18.09 -10.67
CA ALA A 227 14.83 19.13 -9.65
C ALA A 227 16.13 19.25 -8.83
N TYR A 228 16.77 18.13 -8.52
CA TYR A 228 18.07 18.15 -7.83
C TYR A 228 19.14 18.82 -8.66
N GLU A 229 19.30 18.47 -9.95
CA GLU A 229 20.26 19.11 -10.87
C GLU A 229 19.99 20.59 -11.04
N TRP A 230 18.70 20.96 -11.07
CA TRP A 230 18.29 22.37 -11.12
C TRP A 230 18.64 23.15 -9.85
N ILE A 231 18.41 22.58 -8.67
CA ILE A 231 18.59 23.25 -7.37
C ILE A 231 20.07 23.31 -6.97
N PHE A 232 20.82 22.22 -7.18
CA PHE A 232 22.21 22.07 -6.73
C PHE A 232 23.23 22.25 -7.84
N GLY A 233 22.80 22.32 -9.09
CA GLY A 233 23.65 22.61 -10.23
C GLY A 233 24.21 24.06 -10.24
N GLU A 234 25.06 24.31 -11.19
CA GLU A 234 25.60 25.63 -11.46
C GLU A 234 24.57 26.47 -12.22
N SER A 235 23.51 26.88 -11.56
CA SER A 235 22.54 27.82 -12.11
C SER A 235 23.05 29.24 -11.88
N PRO A 236 23.01 30.15 -12.88
CA PRO A 236 23.40 31.53 -12.68
C PRO A 236 22.55 32.16 -11.58
N ALA A 237 23.21 32.80 -10.61
CA ALA A 237 22.54 33.38 -9.42
C ALA A 237 21.51 34.44 -9.81
N VAL A 238 21.73 35.13 -10.92
CA VAL A 238 20.81 36.07 -11.57
C VAL A 238 20.96 35.88 -13.09
N ALA A 239 19.99 35.18 -13.71
CA ALA A 239 19.98 35.06 -15.17
C ALA A 239 19.16 36.19 -15.77
N VAL A 240 19.85 37.12 -16.41
CA VAL A 240 19.23 38.27 -17.10
C VAL A 240 18.70 37.88 -18.48
N ARG A 241 19.18 36.74 -19.05
CA ARG A 241 18.81 36.28 -20.40
C ARG A 241 18.35 34.81 -20.37
N LEU A 242 17.28 34.46 -21.08
CA LEU A 242 16.76 33.10 -21.28
C LEU A 242 17.84 32.11 -21.78
N SER A 243 18.82 32.59 -22.58
CA SER A 243 19.92 31.76 -23.09
C SER A 243 20.78 31.15 -21.97
N GLN A 244 20.90 31.81 -20.81
CA GLN A 244 21.70 31.35 -19.66
C GLN A 244 21.07 30.14 -18.96
N TRP A 245 19.75 29.91 -19.12
CA TRP A 245 19.04 28.79 -18.58
C TRP A 245 19.13 27.50 -19.43
N ARG A 246 19.50 27.63 -20.72
CA ARG A 246 19.56 26.48 -21.65
C ARG A 246 20.52 25.38 -21.19
N ALA A 247 21.73 25.74 -20.76
CA ALA A 247 22.75 24.77 -20.37
C ALA A 247 22.37 24.01 -19.06
N PRO A 248 21.94 24.69 -17.97
CA PRO A 248 21.43 24.02 -16.77
C PRO A 248 20.22 23.09 -17.04
N ILE A 249 19.22 23.56 -17.80
CA ILE A 249 18.05 22.77 -18.16
C ILE A 249 18.47 21.53 -18.95
N ARG A 250 19.32 21.70 -19.98
CA ARG A 250 19.82 20.59 -20.79
C ARG A 250 20.55 19.56 -19.94
N LYS A 251 21.42 20.01 -19.02
CA LYS A 251 22.13 19.10 -18.08
C LYS A 251 21.15 18.33 -17.21
N ALA A 252 20.16 19.01 -16.60
CA ALA A 252 19.16 18.39 -15.76
C ALA A 252 18.32 17.35 -16.55
N PHE A 253 17.92 17.70 -17.78
CA PHE A 253 17.17 16.81 -18.65
C PHE A 253 17.98 15.55 -19.01
N PHE A 254 19.23 15.69 -19.49
CA PHE A 254 20.06 14.54 -19.84
C PHE A 254 20.40 13.66 -18.65
N SER A 255 20.52 14.23 -17.45
CA SER A 255 20.70 13.48 -16.22
C SER A 255 19.46 12.63 -15.86
N ALA A 256 18.27 13.12 -16.13
CA ALA A 256 17.00 12.44 -15.88
C ALA A 256 16.57 11.50 -17.03
N ALA A 257 17.09 11.71 -18.24
CA ALA A 257 16.65 11.00 -19.46
C ALA A 257 16.69 9.46 -19.34
N PRO A 258 17.75 8.79 -18.81
CA PRO A 258 17.76 7.33 -18.66
C PRO A 258 16.62 6.82 -17.77
N TYR A 259 16.24 7.59 -16.77
CA TYR A 259 15.14 7.26 -15.85
C TYR A 259 13.78 7.46 -16.53
N PHE A 260 13.60 8.51 -17.33
CA PHE A 260 12.40 8.67 -18.16
C PHE A 260 12.23 7.52 -19.14
N THR A 261 13.31 7.09 -19.81
CA THR A 261 13.29 5.93 -20.71
C THR A 261 12.82 4.67 -19.98
N LEU A 262 13.36 4.41 -18.78
CA LEU A 262 12.95 3.24 -17.98
C LEU A 262 11.49 3.35 -17.52
N SER A 263 11.00 4.57 -17.22
CA SER A 263 9.57 4.80 -16.93
C SER A 263 8.69 4.45 -18.13
N VAL A 264 9.08 4.86 -19.35
CA VAL A 264 8.32 4.54 -20.56
C VAL A 264 8.27 3.03 -20.79
N ILE A 265 9.40 2.33 -20.65
CA ILE A 265 9.46 0.86 -20.74
C ILE A 265 8.49 0.22 -19.75
N TYR A 266 8.54 0.62 -18.48
CA TYR A 266 7.64 0.10 -17.44
C TYR A 266 6.17 0.33 -17.78
N PHE A 267 5.78 1.56 -18.20
CA PHE A 267 4.39 1.84 -18.52
C PHE A 267 3.90 1.13 -19.76
N THR A 268 4.77 0.86 -20.73
CA THR A 268 4.45 0.01 -21.89
C THR A 268 4.18 -1.42 -21.43
N MET A 269 5.07 -2.02 -20.62
CA MET A 269 4.85 -3.36 -20.06
C MET A 269 3.56 -3.41 -19.23
N ARG A 270 3.36 -2.44 -18.35
CA ARG A 270 2.15 -2.33 -17.54
C ARG A 270 0.88 -2.23 -18.39
N SER A 271 0.90 -1.43 -19.47
CA SER A 271 -0.25 -1.28 -20.37
C SER A 271 -0.58 -2.57 -21.12
N ILE A 272 0.42 -3.37 -21.48
CA ILE A 272 0.21 -4.68 -22.11
C ILE A 272 -0.45 -5.63 -21.10
N VAL A 273 0.10 -5.75 -19.87
CA VAL A 273 -0.41 -6.68 -18.86
C VAL A 273 -1.81 -6.30 -18.37
N LEU A 274 -2.11 -5.00 -18.25
CA LEU A 274 -3.39 -4.52 -17.74
C LEU A 274 -4.44 -4.29 -18.86
N ASN A 275 -4.12 -4.59 -20.12
CA ASN A 275 -4.96 -4.30 -21.28
C ASN A 275 -5.40 -2.82 -21.34
N GLY A 276 -4.48 -1.89 -20.98
CA GLY A 276 -4.71 -0.44 -20.98
C GLY A 276 -3.85 0.35 -20.00
N ILE A 277 -3.89 1.68 -20.11
CA ILE A 277 -3.05 2.59 -19.28
C ILE A 277 -3.47 2.56 -17.80
N GLY A 278 -4.59 1.97 -17.48
CA GLY A 278 -5.11 1.80 -16.13
C GLY A 278 -6.62 1.98 -16.08
N VAL A 279 -7.25 1.15 -15.28
CA VAL A 279 -8.70 1.19 -15.10
C VAL A 279 -9.07 2.41 -14.25
N SER A 280 -10.07 3.17 -14.67
CA SER A 280 -10.76 4.12 -13.81
C SER A 280 -11.79 3.31 -13.02
N LEU A 281 -11.54 3.09 -11.74
CA LEU A 281 -12.45 2.33 -10.87
C LEU A 281 -13.74 3.08 -10.62
N THR A 282 -13.66 4.42 -10.59
CA THR A 282 -14.82 5.30 -10.49
C THR A 282 -14.72 6.36 -11.58
N PRO A 283 -15.41 6.20 -12.73
CA PRO A 283 -15.48 7.23 -13.75
C PRO A 283 -15.97 8.54 -13.16
N MET A 284 -15.18 9.60 -13.29
CA MET A 284 -15.45 10.87 -12.64
C MET A 284 -15.20 12.02 -13.63
N PRO A 285 -16.13 13.00 -13.73
CA PRO A 285 -15.91 14.20 -14.51
C PRO A 285 -14.67 14.95 -14.00
N PHE A 286 -13.87 15.49 -14.91
CA PHE A 286 -12.68 16.27 -14.55
C PHE A 286 -12.99 17.42 -13.57
N LEU A 287 -14.12 18.08 -13.74
CA LEU A 287 -14.55 19.18 -12.85
C LEU A 287 -14.72 18.68 -11.41
N THR A 288 -15.42 17.56 -11.20
CA THR A 288 -15.57 16.97 -9.85
C THR A 288 -14.22 16.63 -9.22
N MET A 289 -13.30 16.06 -10.00
CA MET A 289 -11.95 15.78 -9.54
C MET A 289 -11.19 17.04 -9.16
N ALA A 290 -11.26 18.08 -10.01
CA ALA A 290 -10.60 19.37 -9.77
C ALA A 290 -11.17 20.11 -8.54
N LEU A 291 -12.49 20.05 -8.31
CA LEU A 291 -13.13 20.59 -7.12
C LEU A 291 -12.76 19.81 -5.84
N THR A 292 -12.47 18.51 -5.96
CA THR A 292 -12.12 17.64 -4.81
C THR A 292 -10.64 17.78 -4.41
N TRP A 293 -9.72 18.10 -5.33
CA TRP A 293 -8.29 18.23 -5.04
C TRP A 293 -7.97 19.13 -3.84
N PRO A 294 -8.56 20.33 -3.65
CA PRO A 294 -8.26 21.15 -2.49
C PRO A 294 -8.56 20.45 -1.15
N SER A 295 -9.71 19.77 -1.05
CA SER A 295 -10.09 19.02 0.15
C SER A 295 -9.11 17.90 0.47
N VAL A 296 -8.72 17.10 -0.52
CA VAL A 296 -7.80 15.98 -0.35
C VAL A 296 -6.39 16.46 -0.01
N LEU A 297 -5.88 17.48 -0.71
CA LEU A 297 -4.56 18.05 -0.41
C LEU A 297 -4.50 18.66 0.98
N TRP A 298 -5.55 19.39 1.37
CA TRP A 298 -5.65 19.97 2.72
C TRP A 298 -5.75 18.88 3.79
N PHE A 299 -6.46 17.80 3.51
CA PHE A 299 -6.51 16.62 4.38
C PHE A 299 -5.12 16.04 4.63
N TYR A 300 -4.31 15.82 3.59
CA TYR A 300 -2.95 15.33 3.71
C TYR A 300 -2.02 16.29 4.46
N ILE A 301 -2.15 17.61 4.24
CA ILE A 301 -1.39 18.61 4.99
C ILE A 301 -1.73 18.52 6.49
N LYS A 302 -3.02 18.39 6.83
CA LYS A 302 -3.45 18.23 8.22
C LYS A 302 -2.84 16.98 8.85
N LEU A 303 -2.86 15.84 8.17
CA LEU A 303 -2.30 14.59 8.70
C LEU A 303 -0.78 14.66 8.92
N LEU A 304 -0.04 15.41 8.10
CA LEU A 304 1.40 15.61 8.32
C LEU A 304 1.69 16.48 9.54
N VAL A 305 0.87 17.51 9.78
CA VAL A 305 1.12 18.46 10.88
C VAL A 305 0.45 18.03 12.18
N PHE A 306 -0.75 17.47 12.07
CA PHE A 306 -1.59 16.99 13.18
C PHE A 306 -2.08 15.57 12.87
N PRO A 307 -1.25 14.55 13.11
CA PRO A 307 -1.57 13.14 12.78
C PRO A 307 -2.55 12.54 13.79
N VAL A 308 -3.78 13.06 13.81
CA VAL A 308 -4.88 12.64 14.70
C VAL A 308 -6.01 12.07 13.87
N GLY A 309 -6.71 11.07 14.40
CA GLY A 309 -7.83 10.46 13.69
C GLY A 309 -7.39 9.59 12.52
N LEU A 310 -6.20 9.00 12.57
CA LEU A 310 -5.71 8.08 11.55
C LEU A 310 -6.58 6.83 11.50
N SER A 311 -6.83 6.34 10.28
CA SER A 311 -7.72 5.20 10.02
C SER A 311 -7.46 4.59 8.63
N VAL A 312 -7.87 3.34 8.46
CA VAL A 312 -7.84 2.66 7.14
C VAL A 312 -8.83 3.29 6.15
N LEU A 313 -9.94 3.85 6.64
CA LEU A 313 -11.01 4.44 5.84
C LEU A 313 -11.40 5.82 6.39
N TYR A 314 -11.76 6.72 5.48
CA TYR A 314 -12.14 8.10 5.78
C TYR A 314 -13.45 8.51 5.11
N ASP A 315 -14.20 9.41 5.73
CA ASP A 315 -15.32 10.10 5.09
C ASP A 315 -14.76 11.24 4.24
N THR A 316 -14.32 10.94 3.03
CA THR A 316 -13.80 11.90 2.05
C THR A 316 -14.74 11.97 0.84
N PRO A 317 -15.83 12.76 0.90
CA PRO A 317 -16.78 12.87 -0.19
C PRO A 317 -16.17 13.62 -1.38
N TYR A 318 -16.63 13.27 -2.58
CA TYR A 318 -16.36 14.08 -3.75
C TYR A 318 -17.05 15.43 -3.67
N VAL A 319 -16.34 16.50 -4.04
CA VAL A 319 -16.88 17.85 -4.08
C VAL A 319 -17.47 18.12 -5.45
N THR A 320 -18.80 18.23 -5.51
CA THR A 320 -19.55 18.45 -6.76
C THR A 320 -19.96 19.90 -6.97
N SER A 321 -19.86 20.72 -5.92
CA SER A 321 -20.21 22.15 -5.95
C SER A 321 -19.26 22.97 -5.09
N LEU A 322 -19.11 24.24 -5.42
CA LEU A 322 -18.32 25.19 -4.65
C LEU A 322 -19.02 25.44 -3.29
N SER A 323 -18.29 25.18 -2.21
CA SER A 323 -18.75 25.44 -0.85
C SER A 323 -17.63 26.02 0.01
N LEU A 324 -18.01 26.80 1.04
CA LEU A 324 -17.03 27.38 1.95
C LEU A 324 -16.18 26.28 2.63
N ALA A 325 -16.84 25.25 3.16
CA ALA A 325 -16.20 24.21 3.96
C ALA A 325 -15.34 23.25 3.14
N ASN A 326 -15.83 22.82 1.95
CA ASN A 326 -15.19 21.74 1.21
C ASN A 326 -14.27 22.22 0.06
N PHE A 327 -14.32 23.52 -0.30
CA PHE A 327 -13.49 24.08 -1.36
C PHE A 327 -12.69 25.30 -0.90
N PHE A 328 -13.35 26.40 -0.46
CA PHE A 328 -12.66 27.66 -0.21
C PHE A 328 -11.75 27.64 1.03
N LEU A 329 -12.16 27.02 2.15
CA LEU A 329 -11.30 26.88 3.33
C LEU A 329 -10.09 25.96 3.06
N PRO A 330 -10.23 24.77 2.47
CA PRO A 330 -9.09 23.97 2.02
C PRO A 330 -8.15 24.74 1.08
N LEU A 331 -8.69 25.44 0.08
CA LEU A 331 -7.90 26.20 -0.87
C LEU A 331 -7.13 27.34 -0.20
N SER A 332 -7.73 28.08 0.72
CA SER A 332 -7.08 29.13 1.49
C SER A 332 -5.96 28.58 2.39
N GLY A 333 -6.20 27.43 3.04
CA GLY A 333 -5.17 26.73 3.81
C GLY A 333 -3.98 26.29 2.95
N ILE A 334 -4.23 25.73 1.76
CA ILE A 334 -3.19 25.38 0.79
C ILE A 334 -2.44 26.64 0.34
N ALA A 335 -3.12 27.74 0.06
CA ALA A 335 -2.49 29.00 -0.32
C ALA A 335 -1.56 29.53 0.79
N ALA A 336 -1.97 29.46 2.05
CA ALA A 336 -1.13 29.82 3.19
C ALA A 336 0.11 28.94 3.30
N VAL A 337 -0.04 27.61 3.19
CA VAL A 337 1.09 26.67 3.18
C VAL A 337 2.01 26.92 1.98
N THR A 338 1.47 27.21 0.80
CA THR A 338 2.24 27.53 -0.40
C THR A 338 3.06 28.83 -0.21
N MET A 339 2.49 29.86 0.39
CA MET A 339 3.22 31.09 0.75
C MET A 339 4.34 30.84 1.75
N LEU A 340 4.07 30.01 2.77
CA LEU A 340 5.10 29.58 3.74
C LEU A 340 6.23 28.80 3.06
N LEU A 341 5.88 27.85 2.20
CA LEU A 341 6.88 27.08 1.42
C LEU A 341 7.67 27.99 0.47
N TRP A 342 7.02 28.94 -0.19
CA TRP A 342 7.70 29.92 -1.05
C TRP A 342 8.66 30.84 -0.26
N TRP A 343 8.26 31.30 0.93
CA TRP A 343 9.14 32.04 1.83
C TRP A 343 10.32 31.16 2.28
N ALA A 344 10.06 29.91 2.70
CA ALA A 344 11.08 28.96 3.13
C ALA A 344 12.02 28.56 1.97
N TRP A 345 11.51 28.45 0.76
CA TRP A 345 12.26 28.15 -0.47
C TRP A 345 13.46 29.11 -0.69
N ARG A 346 13.31 30.35 -0.27
CA ARG A 346 14.38 31.37 -0.40
C ARG A 346 15.51 31.16 0.60
N ARG A 347 15.37 30.32 1.60
CA ARG A 347 16.33 30.18 2.71
C ARG A 347 17.53 29.32 2.35
N SER A 348 17.34 28.16 1.75
CA SER A 348 18.45 27.27 1.39
C SER A 348 18.09 26.28 0.27
N ARG A 349 19.13 25.76 -0.40
CA ARG A 349 18.97 24.70 -1.41
C ARG A 349 18.37 23.42 -0.79
N ALA A 350 18.72 23.08 0.46
CA ALA A 350 18.18 21.92 1.16
C ALA A 350 16.66 22.03 1.39
N VAL A 351 16.17 23.23 1.79
CA VAL A 351 14.72 23.48 1.95
C VAL A 351 14.00 23.35 0.61
N ARG A 352 14.58 23.91 -0.47
CA ARG A 352 14.01 23.78 -1.83
C ARG A 352 13.81 22.31 -2.21
N PHE A 353 14.82 21.51 -1.99
CA PHE A 353 14.78 20.10 -2.35
C PHE A 353 13.85 19.29 -1.43
N ALA A 354 13.81 19.60 -0.15
CA ALA A 354 12.85 19.01 0.78
C ALA A 354 11.39 19.33 0.40
N ALA A 355 11.10 20.55 -0.09
CA ALA A 355 9.79 20.91 -0.63
C ALA A 355 9.45 20.10 -1.90
N VAL A 356 10.42 19.81 -2.75
CA VAL A 356 10.24 18.89 -3.89
C VAL A 356 9.88 17.49 -3.42
N TRP A 357 10.56 16.97 -2.38
CA TRP A 357 10.21 15.68 -1.77
C TRP A 357 8.84 15.65 -1.11
N LEU A 358 8.35 16.76 -0.61
CA LEU A 358 7.01 16.87 -0.06
C LEU A 358 5.94 16.83 -1.14
N ILE A 359 6.18 17.51 -2.29
CA ILE A 359 5.14 17.77 -3.29
C ILE A 359 5.09 16.68 -4.36
N LEU A 360 6.24 16.31 -4.98
CA LEU A 360 6.21 15.42 -6.14
C LEU A 360 5.62 14.03 -5.89
N PRO A 361 5.91 13.34 -4.76
CA PRO A 361 5.37 12.00 -4.55
C PRO A 361 3.85 11.94 -4.36
N ILE A 362 3.19 13.08 -4.03
CA ILE A 362 1.74 13.10 -3.87
C ILE A 362 1.00 13.23 -5.21
N LEU A 363 1.67 13.73 -6.27
CA LEU A 363 1.02 13.99 -7.56
C LEU A 363 0.38 12.74 -8.20
N PRO A 364 1.03 11.56 -8.22
CA PRO A 364 0.41 10.38 -8.81
C PRO A 364 -0.91 9.95 -8.15
N VAL A 365 -1.05 10.18 -6.83
CA VAL A 365 -2.28 9.82 -6.08
C VAL A 365 -3.40 10.83 -6.27
N MET A 366 -3.16 11.97 -6.91
CA MET A 366 -4.18 12.95 -7.24
C MET A 366 -5.08 12.53 -8.43
N LYS A 367 -4.81 11.39 -9.10
CA LYS A 367 -5.74 10.76 -10.04
C LYS A 367 -6.86 10.06 -9.26
N LEU A 368 -7.81 10.83 -8.72
CA LEU A 368 -8.86 10.34 -7.82
C LEU A 368 -9.78 9.27 -8.45
N SER A 369 -9.95 9.28 -9.78
CA SER A 369 -10.70 8.24 -10.50
C SER A 369 -10.06 6.83 -10.44
N ALA A 370 -8.82 6.71 -9.93
CA ALA A 370 -8.16 5.42 -9.76
C ALA A 370 -8.54 4.71 -8.44
N PHE A 371 -9.42 5.31 -7.64
CA PHE A 371 -9.86 4.77 -6.35
C PHE A 371 -11.35 4.48 -6.34
N TYR A 372 -11.77 3.60 -5.45
CA TYR A 372 -13.19 3.36 -5.19
C TYR A 372 -13.83 4.55 -4.46
N TRP A 373 -15.14 4.64 -4.56
CA TRP A 373 -15.93 5.61 -3.79
C TRP A 373 -15.68 5.40 -2.28
N GLY A 374 -15.32 6.51 -1.59
CA GLY A 374 -15.02 6.48 -0.15
C GLY A 374 -13.61 6.05 0.22
N GLU A 375 -12.72 5.79 -0.77
CA GLU A 375 -11.33 5.36 -0.55
C GLU A 375 -10.29 6.29 -1.22
N ILE A 376 -10.62 7.57 -1.41
CA ILE A 376 -9.75 8.51 -2.15
C ILE A 376 -8.58 9.05 -1.33
N ALA A 377 -8.51 8.76 -0.04
CA ALA A 377 -7.46 9.23 0.84
C ALA A 377 -7.00 8.14 1.81
N HIS A 378 -5.68 7.95 1.94
CA HIS A 378 -5.06 6.99 2.84
C HIS A 378 -3.77 7.56 3.43
N ASP A 379 -3.47 7.23 4.70
CA ASP A 379 -2.27 7.71 5.40
C ASP A 379 -0.98 7.30 4.70
N ARG A 380 -0.93 6.07 4.18
CA ARG A 380 0.24 5.49 3.50
C ARG A 380 0.78 6.33 2.33
N TYR A 381 -0.07 7.12 1.67
CA TYR A 381 0.39 7.97 0.56
C TYR A 381 1.30 9.12 1.02
N LEU A 382 1.33 9.38 2.33
CA LEU A 382 2.24 10.35 2.92
C LEU A 382 3.63 9.78 3.25
N TYR A 383 3.88 8.49 3.00
CA TYR A 383 5.15 7.84 3.35
C TYR A 383 6.35 8.54 2.70
N LEU A 384 6.39 8.68 1.37
CA LEU A 384 7.45 9.41 0.67
C LEU A 384 7.40 10.94 0.89
N PRO A 385 6.25 11.62 0.84
CA PRO A 385 6.14 13.05 1.14
C PRO A 385 6.68 13.43 2.52
N SER A 386 6.48 12.60 3.53
CA SER A 386 6.95 12.83 4.90
C SER A 386 8.47 12.93 5.03
N ILE A 387 9.25 12.39 4.08
CA ILE A 387 10.71 12.60 4.00
C ILE A 387 11.01 14.09 3.87
N GLY A 388 10.34 14.76 2.93
CA GLY A 388 10.49 16.20 2.73
C GLY A 388 10.02 17.01 3.93
N PHE A 389 8.86 16.65 4.50
CA PHE A 389 8.31 17.26 5.70
C PHE A 389 9.28 17.15 6.89
N SER A 390 9.78 15.96 7.18
CA SER A 390 10.70 15.71 8.30
C SER A 390 12.01 16.46 8.17
N ILE A 391 12.56 16.57 6.94
CA ILE A 391 13.76 17.36 6.67
C ILE A 391 13.50 18.86 6.90
N MET A 392 12.37 19.38 6.42
CA MET A 392 12.02 20.79 6.61
C MET A 392 11.79 21.12 8.08
N LEU A 393 11.08 20.27 8.80
CA LEU A 393 10.82 20.43 10.23
C LEU A 393 12.14 20.38 11.04
N ALA A 394 13.04 19.44 10.71
CA ALA A 394 14.37 19.38 11.34
C ALA A 394 15.18 20.65 11.09
N ILE A 395 15.17 21.22 9.87
CA ILE A 395 15.83 22.48 9.55
C ILE A 395 15.19 23.64 10.33
N ALA A 396 13.86 23.68 10.46
CA ALA A 396 13.14 24.70 11.19
C ALA A 396 13.49 24.66 12.69
N LEU A 397 13.44 23.48 13.30
CA LEU A 397 13.82 23.24 14.70
C LEU A 397 15.28 23.63 14.95
N ARG A 398 16.17 23.39 13.98
CA ARG A 398 17.60 23.76 14.05
C ARG A 398 17.85 25.27 14.13
N GLN A 399 16.91 26.08 13.66
CA GLN A 399 17.04 27.56 13.70
C GLN A 399 16.68 28.16 15.06
N ILE A 400 16.04 27.39 15.95
CA ILE A 400 15.64 27.84 17.27
C ILE A 400 16.88 27.86 18.19
N ARG A 401 17.40 29.05 18.49
CA ARG A 401 18.62 29.25 19.30
C ARG A 401 18.33 30.15 20.50
N ILE A 402 17.37 29.72 21.32
CA ILE A 402 16.92 30.48 22.48
C ILE A 402 17.71 30.04 23.73
N GLY A 403 18.13 30.99 24.56
CA GLY A 403 18.83 30.74 25.84
C GLY A 403 20.33 30.45 25.69
N ARG A 404 21.05 30.47 26.84
CA ARG A 404 22.50 30.23 26.94
C ARG A 404 22.83 28.79 27.34
N ALA A 405 21.90 28.10 27.99
CA ALA A 405 22.09 26.71 28.46
C ALA A 405 22.25 25.76 27.23
N ARG A 406 23.16 24.79 27.37
CA ARG A 406 23.44 23.82 26.30
C ARG A 406 23.38 22.40 26.84
N LEU A 407 22.86 21.50 26.01
CA LEU A 407 22.87 20.06 26.24
C LEU A 407 23.51 19.39 25.01
N LEU A 408 24.53 18.56 25.21
CA LEU A 408 25.27 17.90 24.14
C LEU A 408 25.85 18.89 23.08
N GLY A 409 26.21 20.13 23.50
CA GLY A 409 26.71 21.17 22.61
C GLY A 409 25.65 21.98 21.88
N GLU A 410 24.39 21.58 21.93
CA GLU A 410 23.24 22.24 21.29
C GLU A 410 22.44 23.08 22.31
N PRO A 411 21.70 24.13 21.87
CA PRO A 411 20.84 24.89 22.77
C PRO A 411 19.83 24.00 23.49
N LEU A 412 19.75 24.11 24.82
CA LEU A 412 18.91 23.24 25.65
C LEU A 412 17.43 23.28 25.20
N ILE A 413 16.88 24.47 24.96
CA ILE A 413 15.49 24.65 24.54
C ILE A 413 15.23 23.93 23.20
N GLN A 414 16.19 24.00 22.27
CA GLN A 414 16.08 23.29 20.99
C GLN A 414 16.03 21.76 21.20
N VAL A 415 16.92 21.21 22.04
CA VAL A 415 16.95 19.77 22.31
C VAL A 415 15.65 19.33 23.01
N VAL A 416 15.19 20.08 24.02
CA VAL A 416 13.92 19.80 24.71
C VAL A 416 12.76 19.80 23.73
N LEU A 417 12.67 20.81 22.84
CA LEU A 417 11.60 20.87 21.84
C LEU A 417 11.63 19.69 20.87
N ILE A 418 12.82 19.30 20.37
CA ILE A 418 12.99 18.14 19.50
C ILE A 418 12.52 16.86 20.22
N LEU A 419 12.95 16.66 21.46
CA LEU A 419 12.56 15.48 22.25
C LEU A 419 11.05 15.48 22.56
N THR A 420 10.47 16.64 22.83
CA THR A 420 9.01 16.76 23.03
C THR A 420 8.24 16.38 21.75
N VAL A 421 8.62 16.91 20.58
CA VAL A 421 8.00 16.55 19.31
C VAL A 421 8.18 15.06 19.02
N ALA A 422 9.37 14.51 19.21
CA ALA A 422 9.64 13.09 19.00
C ALA A 422 8.81 12.20 19.96
N ALA A 423 8.69 12.60 21.24
CA ALA A 423 7.87 11.89 22.21
C ALA A 423 6.37 11.91 21.86
N LEU A 424 5.85 13.05 21.40
CA LEU A 424 4.46 13.18 20.93
C LEU A 424 4.20 12.31 19.70
N LEU A 425 5.10 12.32 18.71
CA LEU A 425 4.96 11.47 17.52
C LEU A 425 5.03 9.98 17.90
N ARG A 426 5.99 9.59 18.75
CA ARG A 426 6.10 8.21 19.24
C ARG A 426 4.85 7.78 20.01
N GLN A 427 4.30 8.66 20.86
CA GLN A 427 3.07 8.36 21.60
C GLN A 427 1.87 8.21 20.66
N ALA A 428 1.76 9.07 19.66
CA ALA A 428 0.72 8.97 18.65
C ALA A 428 0.84 7.68 17.81
N THR A 429 2.06 7.28 17.44
CA THR A 429 2.34 5.99 16.77
C THR A 429 1.94 4.81 17.66
N ALA A 430 2.35 4.82 18.94
CA ALA A 430 2.00 3.78 19.89
C ALA A 430 0.48 3.68 20.16
N TYR A 431 -0.24 4.81 20.11
CA TYR A 431 -1.69 4.86 20.22
C TYR A 431 -2.38 4.29 18.98
N GLN A 432 -1.79 4.50 17.79
CA GLN A 432 -2.40 4.10 16.52
C GLN A 432 -2.16 2.62 16.17
N ASN A 433 -0.99 2.04 16.53
CA ASN A 433 -0.64 0.65 16.20
C ASN A 433 -1.71 -0.39 16.59
N PRO A 434 -2.30 -0.39 17.81
CA PRO A 434 -3.26 -1.41 18.22
C PRO A 434 -4.54 -1.48 17.37
N TYR A 435 -4.84 -0.45 16.59
CA TYR A 435 -5.98 -0.49 15.67
C TYR A 435 -5.75 -1.43 14.46
N TRP A 436 -4.51 -1.83 14.22
CA TRP A 436 -4.13 -2.79 13.17
C TRP A 436 -4.00 -4.23 13.70
N ALA A 437 -4.19 -4.47 15.01
CA ALA A 437 -3.96 -5.76 15.64
C ALA A 437 -4.86 -6.88 15.09
N ASN A 438 -6.11 -6.58 14.75
CA ASN A 438 -7.06 -7.52 14.15
C ASN A 438 -8.18 -6.78 13.41
N SER A 439 -8.97 -7.53 12.63
CA SER A 439 -10.04 -6.96 11.81
C SER A 439 -11.12 -6.20 12.62
N ILE A 440 -11.42 -6.63 13.84
CA ILE A 440 -12.42 -5.94 14.69
C ILE A 440 -11.89 -4.57 15.13
N ALA A 441 -10.66 -4.50 15.63
CA ALA A 441 -10.04 -3.24 16.05
C ALA A 441 -9.94 -2.27 14.87
N LEU A 442 -9.49 -2.78 13.70
CA LEU A 442 -9.31 -2.00 12.47
C LEU A 442 -10.62 -1.37 12.00
N TYR A 443 -11.67 -2.17 11.82
CA TYR A 443 -12.93 -1.66 11.27
C TYR A 443 -13.76 -0.91 12.32
N THR A 444 -13.62 -1.23 13.61
CA THR A 444 -14.19 -0.40 14.69
C THR A 444 -13.63 1.02 14.62
N ARG A 445 -12.29 1.14 14.45
CA ARG A 445 -11.65 2.44 14.23
C ARG A 445 -12.17 3.11 12.96
N GLY A 446 -12.32 2.33 11.86
CA GLY A 446 -12.90 2.81 10.61
C GLY A 446 -14.28 3.44 10.80
N VAL A 447 -15.17 2.76 11.49
CA VAL A 447 -16.55 3.27 11.78
C VAL A 447 -16.53 4.49 12.71
N GLN A 448 -15.61 4.56 13.69
CA GLN A 448 -15.46 5.71 14.57
C GLN A 448 -15.03 6.98 13.82
N ILE A 449 -14.08 6.86 12.90
CA ILE A 449 -13.52 7.98 12.14
C ILE A 449 -14.38 8.33 10.93
N ALA A 450 -14.98 7.33 10.30
CA ALA A 450 -15.78 7.45 9.09
C ALA A 450 -17.19 6.84 9.28
N PRO A 451 -18.05 7.45 10.11
CA PRO A 451 -19.35 6.88 10.44
C PRO A 451 -20.33 6.80 9.26
N LYS A 452 -20.08 7.54 8.18
CA LYS A 452 -20.86 7.49 6.93
C LYS A 452 -20.24 6.59 5.86
N ASN A 453 -19.10 5.97 6.14
CA ASN A 453 -18.45 5.09 5.18
C ASN A 453 -19.12 3.71 5.19
N LEU A 454 -19.71 3.35 4.04
CA LEU A 454 -20.45 2.10 3.85
C LEU A 454 -19.52 0.88 3.99
N LEU A 455 -18.32 0.99 3.46
CA LEU A 455 -17.33 -0.10 3.48
C LEU A 455 -16.84 -0.37 4.90
N ALA A 456 -16.62 0.68 5.72
CA ALA A 456 -16.23 0.52 7.12
C ALA A 456 -17.29 -0.27 7.91
N LYS A 457 -18.57 0.11 7.76
CA LYS A 457 -19.69 -0.58 8.43
C LYS A 457 -19.84 -2.01 7.95
N SER A 458 -19.78 -2.24 6.64
CA SER A 458 -19.93 -3.55 6.05
C SER A 458 -18.78 -4.49 6.45
N ASN A 459 -17.54 -4.00 6.45
CA ASN A 459 -16.38 -4.80 6.83
C ASN A 459 -16.38 -5.13 8.33
N LEU A 460 -16.80 -4.20 9.20
CA LEU A 460 -16.98 -4.49 10.63
C LEU A 460 -18.09 -5.54 10.82
N GLY A 461 -19.22 -5.40 10.12
CA GLY A 461 -20.30 -6.39 10.15
C GLY A 461 -19.83 -7.77 9.69
N THR A 462 -19.04 -7.83 8.61
CA THR A 462 -18.46 -9.08 8.11
C THR A 462 -17.48 -9.70 9.13
N ALA A 463 -16.63 -8.89 9.76
CA ALA A 463 -15.71 -9.37 10.79
C ALA A 463 -16.45 -9.93 12.02
N LEU A 464 -17.53 -9.25 12.46
CA LEU A 464 -18.41 -9.74 13.53
C LEU A 464 -19.13 -11.04 13.15
N SER A 465 -19.60 -11.16 11.90
CA SER A 465 -20.24 -12.38 11.39
C SER A 465 -19.31 -13.60 11.44
N ARG A 466 -18.03 -13.40 11.11
CA ARG A 466 -17.01 -14.47 11.21
C ARG A 466 -16.81 -14.97 12.64
N LEU A 467 -17.04 -14.11 13.63
CA LEU A 467 -17.02 -14.45 15.06
C LEU A 467 -18.37 -14.99 15.61
N GLY A 468 -19.38 -15.17 14.74
CA GLY A 468 -20.71 -15.61 15.14
C GLY A 468 -21.58 -14.54 15.81
N ARG A 469 -21.12 -13.28 15.85
CA ARG A 469 -21.85 -12.12 16.43
C ARG A 469 -22.84 -11.53 15.42
N TYR A 470 -23.79 -12.37 14.96
CA TYR A 470 -24.68 -12.06 13.84
C TYR A 470 -25.63 -10.89 14.11
N ASP A 471 -26.15 -10.72 15.33
CA ASP A 471 -27.06 -9.63 15.64
C ASP A 471 -26.39 -8.26 15.51
N GLU A 472 -25.15 -8.14 15.95
CA GLU A 472 -24.37 -6.91 15.82
C GLU A 472 -23.98 -6.65 14.34
N ALA A 473 -23.66 -7.69 13.60
CA ALA A 473 -23.39 -7.60 12.17
C ALA A 473 -24.63 -7.13 11.39
N ILE A 474 -25.80 -7.68 11.68
CA ILE A 474 -27.10 -7.28 11.09
C ILE A 474 -27.37 -5.77 11.33
N LYS A 475 -27.11 -5.28 12.56
CA LYS A 475 -27.27 -3.85 12.87
C LYS A 475 -26.41 -2.98 11.95
N LEU A 476 -25.12 -3.32 11.80
CA LEU A 476 -24.18 -2.55 10.97
C LEU A 476 -24.53 -2.61 9.48
N HIS A 477 -24.91 -3.79 8.97
CA HIS A 477 -25.34 -3.91 7.58
C HIS A 477 -26.63 -3.12 7.31
N ARG A 478 -27.58 -3.09 8.24
CA ARG A 478 -28.77 -2.25 8.15
C ARG A 478 -28.43 -0.77 8.18
N GLU A 479 -27.51 -0.36 9.06
CA GLU A 479 -27.01 1.04 9.07
C GLU A 479 -26.37 1.43 7.75
N ALA A 480 -25.62 0.51 7.10
CA ALA A 480 -25.07 0.73 5.77
C ALA A 480 -26.17 0.90 4.71
N LEU A 481 -27.23 0.06 4.76
CA LEU A 481 -28.37 0.16 3.83
C LEU A 481 -29.23 1.40 4.07
N ASN A 482 -29.30 1.93 5.30
CA ASN A 482 -29.95 3.22 5.56
C ASN A 482 -29.21 4.39 4.88
N LEU A 483 -27.89 4.27 4.68
CA LEU A 483 -27.09 5.27 3.96
C LEU A 483 -27.17 5.09 2.44
N ASN A 484 -27.20 3.84 1.97
CA ASN A 484 -27.37 3.47 0.55
C ASN A 484 -28.18 2.17 0.42
N PRO A 485 -29.48 2.25 0.08
CA PRO A 485 -30.36 1.10 -0.06
C PRO A 485 -29.93 0.09 -1.15
N ASP A 486 -29.16 0.55 -2.16
CA ASP A 486 -28.66 -0.27 -3.26
C ASP A 486 -27.21 -0.74 -3.03
N TYR A 487 -26.73 -0.76 -1.77
CA TYR A 487 -25.41 -1.29 -1.46
C TYR A 487 -25.45 -2.83 -1.38
N TRP A 488 -25.24 -3.47 -2.52
CA TRP A 488 -25.36 -4.93 -2.71
C TRP A 488 -24.56 -5.77 -1.70
N LEU A 489 -23.37 -5.30 -1.30
CA LEU A 489 -22.50 -6.04 -0.37
C LEU A 489 -23.14 -6.16 1.03
N ALA A 490 -23.73 -5.08 1.56
CA ALA A 490 -24.44 -5.14 2.84
C ALA A 490 -25.71 -5.98 2.73
N THR A 491 -26.43 -5.92 1.58
CA THR A 491 -27.62 -6.75 1.31
C THR A 491 -27.25 -8.23 1.30
N TYR A 492 -26.20 -8.61 0.60
CA TYR A 492 -25.68 -9.98 0.57
C TYR A 492 -25.28 -10.47 1.98
N ASN A 493 -24.53 -9.64 2.73
CA ASN A 493 -24.07 -9.99 4.07
C ASN A 493 -25.24 -10.14 5.07
N LEU A 494 -26.32 -9.37 4.91
CA LEU A 494 -27.56 -9.61 5.67
C LEU A 494 -28.16 -10.98 5.36
N GLY A 495 -28.26 -11.35 4.09
CA GLY A 495 -28.71 -12.68 3.67
C GLY A 495 -27.84 -13.77 4.29
N TYR A 496 -26.52 -13.61 4.26
CA TYR A 496 -25.59 -14.54 4.89
C TYR A 496 -25.80 -14.65 6.41
N CYS A 497 -25.98 -13.54 7.12
CA CYS A 497 -26.25 -13.55 8.56
C CYS A 497 -27.54 -14.30 8.90
N TYR A 498 -28.62 -14.06 8.15
CA TYR A 498 -29.89 -14.76 8.36
C TYR A 498 -29.80 -16.25 8.02
N TYR A 499 -29.07 -16.63 6.97
CA TYR A 499 -28.75 -18.03 6.68
C TYR A 499 -28.06 -18.72 7.87
N ARG A 500 -27.02 -18.07 8.43
CA ARG A 500 -26.28 -18.60 9.59
C ARG A 500 -27.12 -18.66 10.89
N LEU A 501 -28.13 -17.82 11.03
CA LEU A 501 -29.10 -17.82 12.12
C LEU A 501 -30.24 -18.85 11.92
N GLY A 502 -30.23 -19.66 10.85
CA GLY A 502 -31.27 -20.65 10.56
C GLY A 502 -32.62 -20.02 10.17
N LYS A 503 -32.60 -18.84 9.52
CA LYS A 503 -33.77 -18.12 8.99
C LYS A 503 -33.72 -18.08 7.46
N PRO A 504 -33.82 -19.23 6.77
CA PRO A 504 -33.50 -19.35 5.35
C PRO A 504 -34.46 -18.59 4.43
N GLU A 505 -35.75 -18.46 4.79
CA GLU A 505 -36.71 -17.70 3.97
C GLU A 505 -36.35 -16.21 3.93
N LEU A 506 -35.96 -15.65 5.07
CA LEU A 506 -35.51 -14.25 5.14
C LEU A 506 -34.15 -14.08 4.46
N ALA A 507 -33.26 -15.06 4.59
CA ALA A 507 -31.98 -15.07 3.87
C ALA A 507 -32.17 -15.04 2.36
N GLU A 508 -33.11 -15.86 1.81
CA GLU A 508 -33.38 -15.89 0.37
C GLU A 508 -33.85 -14.55 -0.16
N GLN A 509 -34.70 -13.81 0.58
CA GLN A 509 -35.16 -12.48 0.19
C GLN A 509 -33.99 -11.50 0.01
N TYR A 510 -33.07 -11.44 0.98
CA TYR A 510 -31.90 -10.56 0.87
C TYR A 510 -30.90 -11.01 -0.19
N LEU A 511 -30.68 -12.32 -0.36
CA LEU A 511 -29.78 -12.85 -1.38
C LEU A 511 -30.31 -12.56 -2.80
N LEU A 512 -31.61 -12.73 -3.06
CA LEU A 512 -32.24 -12.36 -4.32
C LEU A 512 -32.14 -10.86 -4.57
N ARG A 513 -32.40 -10.03 -3.55
CA ARG A 513 -32.24 -8.58 -3.68
C ARG A 513 -30.81 -8.17 -4.00
N ALA A 514 -29.81 -8.82 -3.41
CA ALA A 514 -28.41 -8.57 -3.70
C ALA A 514 -28.08 -8.91 -5.18
N ILE A 515 -28.62 -10.02 -5.70
CA ILE A 515 -28.48 -10.44 -7.10
C ILE A 515 -29.14 -9.42 -8.05
N GLU A 516 -30.32 -8.91 -7.71
CA GLU A 516 -30.99 -7.86 -8.49
C GLU A 516 -30.12 -6.59 -8.62
N ILE A 517 -29.46 -6.19 -7.51
CA ILE A 517 -28.59 -4.99 -7.51
C ILE A 517 -27.30 -5.23 -8.30
N ASN A 518 -26.68 -6.40 -8.15
CA ASN A 518 -25.43 -6.73 -8.84
C ASN A 518 -25.43 -8.18 -9.37
N PRO A 519 -25.96 -8.46 -10.54
CA PRO A 519 -26.10 -9.81 -11.09
C PRO A 519 -24.79 -10.47 -11.52
N THR A 520 -23.65 -9.76 -11.47
CA THR A 520 -22.36 -10.28 -11.95
C THR A 520 -21.47 -10.85 -10.85
N GLU A 521 -21.89 -10.78 -9.59
CA GLU A 521 -21.10 -11.22 -8.46
C GLU A 521 -21.41 -12.68 -8.10
N ALA A 522 -20.51 -13.59 -8.43
CA ALA A 522 -20.66 -15.03 -8.28
C ALA A 522 -20.99 -15.50 -6.85
N ARG A 523 -20.40 -14.84 -5.81
CA ARG A 523 -20.63 -15.22 -4.40
C ARG A 523 -22.09 -15.13 -3.97
N GLN A 524 -22.89 -14.27 -4.61
CA GLN A 524 -24.30 -14.12 -4.28
C GLN A 524 -25.10 -15.35 -4.71
N PHE A 525 -24.79 -15.90 -5.88
CA PHE A 525 -25.40 -17.13 -6.39
C PHE A 525 -24.97 -18.35 -5.57
N LEU A 526 -23.69 -18.41 -5.15
CA LEU A 526 -23.25 -19.44 -4.22
C LEU A 526 -24.02 -19.36 -2.90
N GLY A 527 -24.13 -18.17 -2.30
CA GLY A 527 -24.88 -17.97 -1.06
C GLY A 527 -26.37 -18.37 -1.20
N LEU A 528 -27.01 -18.04 -2.33
CA LEU A 528 -28.37 -18.47 -2.64
C LEU A 528 -28.46 -20.00 -2.77
N GLY A 529 -27.48 -20.63 -3.42
CA GLY A 529 -27.40 -22.07 -3.57
C GLY A 529 -27.28 -22.78 -2.22
N LEU A 530 -26.37 -22.32 -1.35
CA LEU A 530 -26.19 -22.86 0.00
C LEU A 530 -27.46 -22.70 0.86
N ASN A 531 -28.12 -21.55 0.76
CA ASN A 531 -29.36 -21.30 1.46
C ASN A 531 -30.50 -22.26 0.99
N ARG A 532 -30.66 -22.45 -0.34
CA ARG A 532 -31.62 -23.38 -0.92
C ARG A 532 -31.30 -24.84 -0.56
N MET A 533 -30.02 -25.19 -0.50
CA MET A 533 -29.59 -26.52 -0.03
C MET A 533 -29.98 -26.75 1.43
N ALA A 534 -29.91 -25.74 2.30
CA ALA A 534 -30.37 -25.80 3.68
C ALA A 534 -31.91 -25.96 3.79
N MET A 535 -32.66 -25.36 2.84
CA MET A 535 -34.12 -25.53 2.73
C MET A 535 -34.54 -26.87 2.12
N GLY A 536 -33.62 -27.74 1.70
CA GLY A 536 -33.91 -29.01 1.02
C GLY A 536 -34.26 -28.84 -0.48
N ARG A 537 -34.22 -27.64 -1.04
CA ARG A 537 -34.50 -27.35 -2.45
C ARG A 537 -33.25 -27.62 -3.30
N LEU A 538 -32.88 -28.90 -3.40
CA LEU A 538 -31.60 -29.35 -3.94
C LEU A 538 -31.43 -29.01 -5.43
N GLN A 539 -32.51 -29.08 -6.26
CA GLN A 539 -32.47 -28.75 -7.67
C GLN A 539 -32.19 -27.23 -7.90
N ASP A 540 -32.94 -26.40 -7.18
CA ASP A 540 -32.76 -24.94 -7.24
C ASP A 540 -31.37 -24.52 -6.74
N ALA A 541 -30.84 -25.22 -5.74
CA ALA A 541 -29.49 -25.03 -5.24
C ALA A 541 -28.43 -25.33 -6.32
N ALA A 542 -28.61 -26.46 -7.06
CA ALA A 542 -27.68 -26.84 -8.12
C ALA A 542 -27.65 -25.80 -9.24
N ILE A 543 -28.79 -25.24 -9.63
CA ILE A 543 -28.87 -24.18 -10.64
C ILE A 543 -28.06 -22.95 -10.18
N ALA A 544 -28.29 -22.52 -8.94
CA ALA A 544 -27.61 -21.34 -8.41
C ALA A 544 -26.09 -21.56 -8.28
N ILE A 545 -25.62 -22.70 -7.75
CA ILE A 545 -24.19 -22.99 -7.62
C ILE A 545 -23.51 -23.11 -8.99
N ARG A 546 -24.14 -23.77 -9.97
CA ARG A 546 -23.61 -23.85 -11.33
C ARG A 546 -23.47 -22.46 -11.96
N HIS A 547 -24.45 -21.60 -11.78
CA HIS A 547 -24.36 -20.21 -12.26
C HIS A 547 -23.22 -19.43 -11.57
N ALA A 548 -23.00 -19.65 -10.28
CA ALA A 548 -21.84 -19.09 -9.59
C ALA A 548 -20.51 -19.56 -10.21
N ILE A 549 -20.42 -20.86 -10.59
CA ILE A 549 -19.25 -21.44 -11.25
C ILE A 549 -19.08 -20.86 -12.66
N GLU A 550 -20.16 -20.67 -13.43
CA GLU A 550 -20.11 -20.02 -14.77
C GLU A 550 -19.55 -18.60 -14.69
N LEU A 551 -19.98 -17.82 -13.69
CA LEU A 551 -19.48 -16.46 -13.47
C LEU A 551 -18.01 -16.45 -13.03
N LYS A 552 -17.58 -17.47 -12.25
CA LYS A 552 -16.22 -17.53 -11.72
C LYS A 552 -15.70 -18.98 -11.69
N PRO A 553 -15.26 -19.54 -12.83
CA PRO A 553 -14.89 -20.95 -12.96
C PRO A 553 -13.72 -21.40 -12.08
N GLU A 554 -12.79 -20.48 -11.77
CA GLU A 554 -11.60 -20.76 -10.97
C GLU A 554 -11.76 -20.39 -9.48
N ALA A 555 -12.97 -20.04 -9.04
CA ALA A 555 -13.20 -19.74 -7.63
C ALA A 555 -13.02 -20.99 -6.76
N LEU A 556 -12.19 -20.85 -5.72
CA LEU A 556 -11.99 -21.92 -4.74
C LEU A 556 -13.31 -22.22 -4.02
N THR A 557 -13.52 -23.46 -3.66
CA THR A 557 -14.67 -24.00 -2.94
C THR A 557 -15.99 -24.12 -3.73
N TYR A 558 -16.15 -23.45 -4.87
CA TYR A 558 -17.42 -23.51 -5.62
C TYR A 558 -17.70 -24.90 -6.17
N GLN A 559 -16.68 -25.54 -6.73
CA GLN A 559 -16.78 -26.93 -7.21
C GLN A 559 -16.95 -27.92 -6.04
N TYR A 560 -16.31 -27.64 -4.89
CA TYR A 560 -16.50 -28.40 -3.67
C TYR A 560 -17.97 -28.37 -3.21
N GLU A 561 -18.58 -27.18 -3.13
CA GLU A 561 -19.99 -27.02 -2.73
C GLU A 561 -20.95 -27.70 -3.72
N LEU A 562 -20.64 -27.66 -5.02
CA LEU A 562 -21.40 -28.42 -6.02
C LEU A 562 -21.26 -29.93 -5.77
N GLY A 563 -20.06 -30.42 -5.48
CA GLY A 563 -19.82 -31.82 -5.15
C GLY A 563 -20.58 -32.26 -3.91
N ALA A 564 -20.56 -31.45 -2.85
CA ALA A 564 -21.32 -31.72 -1.62
C ALA A 564 -22.84 -31.78 -1.86
N LEU A 565 -23.37 -30.88 -2.70
CA LEU A 565 -24.75 -30.86 -3.11
C LEU A 565 -25.13 -32.13 -3.91
N LEU A 566 -24.34 -32.50 -4.93
CA LEU A 566 -24.57 -33.68 -5.77
C LEU A 566 -24.50 -34.96 -4.96
N LYS A 567 -23.54 -35.04 -4.02
CA LYS A 567 -23.48 -36.16 -3.05
C LYS A 567 -24.78 -36.27 -2.23
N LYS A 568 -25.34 -35.15 -1.76
CA LYS A 568 -26.61 -35.09 -1.04
C LYS A 568 -27.81 -35.48 -1.92
N GLN A 569 -27.74 -35.25 -3.23
CA GLN A 569 -28.73 -35.71 -4.22
C GLN A 569 -28.58 -37.21 -4.56
N GLY A 570 -27.51 -37.87 -4.15
CA GLY A 570 -27.21 -39.27 -4.50
C GLY A 570 -26.44 -39.43 -5.82
N ASP A 571 -26.10 -38.33 -6.53
CA ASP A 571 -25.27 -38.35 -7.72
C ASP A 571 -23.79 -38.45 -7.34
N LEU A 572 -23.35 -39.67 -7.00
CA LEU A 572 -21.96 -39.92 -6.57
C LEU A 572 -20.95 -39.66 -7.71
N ILE A 573 -21.31 -39.92 -8.97
CA ILE A 573 -20.43 -39.73 -10.10
C ILE A 573 -20.28 -38.24 -10.38
N GLY A 574 -21.37 -37.49 -10.39
CA GLY A 574 -21.33 -36.03 -10.50
C GLY A 574 -20.55 -35.36 -9.37
N ALA A 575 -20.74 -35.83 -8.14
CA ALA A 575 -20.01 -35.36 -6.97
C ALA A 575 -18.50 -35.61 -7.10
N LEU A 576 -18.10 -36.82 -7.49
CA LEU A 576 -16.69 -37.17 -7.73
C LEU A 576 -16.02 -36.25 -8.76
N ASN A 577 -16.73 -35.97 -9.87
CA ASN A 577 -16.24 -35.09 -10.92
C ASN A 577 -16.08 -33.63 -10.42
N ALA A 578 -17.03 -33.16 -9.62
CA ALA A 578 -16.97 -31.81 -9.04
C ALA A 578 -15.81 -31.68 -8.03
N PHE A 579 -15.61 -32.65 -7.12
CA PHE A 579 -14.46 -32.65 -6.21
C PHE A 579 -13.13 -32.76 -6.95
N LYS A 580 -13.02 -33.56 -8.00
CA LYS A 580 -11.83 -33.62 -8.86
C LYS A 580 -11.58 -32.30 -9.61
N ALA A 581 -12.65 -31.58 -9.98
CA ALA A 581 -12.52 -30.25 -10.55
C ALA A 581 -12.02 -29.22 -9.53
N GLU A 582 -12.46 -29.30 -8.26
CA GLU A 582 -11.91 -28.48 -7.17
C GLU A 582 -10.41 -28.71 -6.99
N LEU A 583 -9.92 -29.94 -7.04
CA LEU A 583 -8.49 -30.25 -6.90
C LEU A 583 -7.64 -29.74 -8.08
N LYS A 584 -8.22 -29.43 -9.24
CA LYS A 584 -7.48 -28.74 -10.31
C LYS A 584 -7.22 -27.28 -9.94
N ALA A 585 -8.14 -26.65 -9.21
CA ALA A 585 -8.00 -25.27 -8.74
C ALA A 585 -7.20 -25.21 -7.43
N ASP A 586 -7.45 -26.12 -6.50
CA ASP A 586 -6.75 -26.26 -5.21
C ASP A 586 -6.30 -27.71 -4.97
N PRO A 587 -5.09 -28.09 -5.42
CA PRO A 587 -4.55 -29.45 -5.24
C PRO A 587 -4.36 -29.85 -3.77
N GLN A 588 -4.39 -28.92 -2.82
CA GLN A 588 -4.20 -29.19 -1.39
C GLN A 588 -5.50 -29.17 -0.58
N ASN A 589 -6.65 -29.07 -1.23
CA ASN A 589 -7.94 -29.10 -0.56
C ASN A 589 -8.18 -30.50 0.07
N ARG A 590 -7.88 -30.60 1.38
CA ARG A 590 -7.98 -31.86 2.14
C ARG A 590 -9.40 -32.41 2.17
N GLU A 591 -10.38 -31.52 2.32
CA GLU A 591 -11.79 -31.92 2.37
C GLU A 591 -12.23 -32.57 1.05
N ALA A 592 -11.81 -31.99 -0.09
CA ALA A 592 -12.09 -32.57 -1.40
C ALA A 592 -11.38 -33.93 -1.58
N ILE A 593 -10.14 -34.07 -1.10
CA ILE A 593 -9.39 -35.34 -1.15
C ILE A 593 -10.12 -36.41 -0.33
N GLU A 594 -10.57 -36.10 0.90
CA GLU A 594 -11.31 -37.01 1.78
C GLU A 594 -12.64 -37.40 1.16
N GLN A 595 -13.39 -36.46 0.57
CA GLN A 595 -14.65 -36.72 -0.11
C GLN A 595 -14.50 -37.64 -1.34
N ILE A 596 -13.41 -37.43 -2.12
CA ILE A 596 -13.09 -38.31 -3.26
C ILE A 596 -12.83 -39.74 -2.78
N ALA A 597 -11.98 -39.93 -1.78
CA ALA A 597 -11.66 -41.25 -1.23
C ALA A 597 -12.91 -41.95 -0.73
N GLU A 598 -13.78 -41.27 0.04
CA GLU A 598 -15.04 -41.81 0.54
C GLU A 598 -15.99 -42.27 -0.60
N ILE A 599 -16.10 -41.45 -1.66
CA ILE A 599 -16.97 -41.79 -2.80
C ILE A 599 -16.40 -42.96 -3.61
N GLU A 600 -15.10 -43.00 -3.84
CA GLU A 600 -14.43 -44.09 -4.58
C GLU A 600 -14.60 -45.43 -3.83
N GLU A 601 -14.45 -45.44 -2.49
CA GLU A 601 -14.71 -46.63 -1.67
C GLU A 601 -16.18 -47.10 -1.80
N ARG A 602 -17.15 -46.19 -1.72
CA ARG A 602 -18.58 -46.51 -1.90
C ARG A 602 -18.88 -47.08 -3.27
N LEU A 603 -18.28 -46.54 -4.33
CA LEU A 603 -18.48 -46.99 -5.72
C LEU A 603 -17.88 -48.40 -5.93
N HIS A 604 -16.71 -48.69 -5.34
CA HIS A 604 -16.13 -50.04 -5.35
C HIS A 604 -17.00 -51.04 -4.63
N GLY A 605 -17.48 -50.73 -3.41
CA GLY A 605 -18.39 -51.60 -2.65
C GLY A 605 -19.74 -51.82 -3.30
N ILE A 606 -20.18 -50.93 -4.20
CA ILE A 606 -21.40 -51.13 -5.00
C ILE A 606 -21.10 -52.08 -6.17
N ASN A 607 -19.94 -51.94 -6.86
CA ASN A 607 -19.54 -52.81 -7.96
C ASN A 607 -19.30 -54.27 -7.49
N ASP A 608 -18.74 -54.46 -6.28
CA ASP A 608 -18.51 -55.79 -5.73
C ASP A 608 -19.81 -56.52 -5.31
N LYS A 609 -20.90 -55.79 -5.16
CA LYS A 609 -22.24 -56.34 -4.82
C LYS A 609 -23.14 -56.57 -6.04
N LEU A 610 -22.74 -56.12 -7.24
CA LEU A 610 -23.45 -56.43 -8.48
C LEU A 610 -23.09 -57.87 -8.88
N PRO A 611 -24.07 -58.83 -9.02
CA PRO A 611 -23.77 -60.17 -9.51
C PRO A 611 -23.18 -60.04 -10.91
N ALA A 612 -22.09 -60.74 -11.16
CA ALA A 612 -21.49 -60.86 -12.48
C ALA A 612 -22.61 -61.15 -13.49
N ALA A 613 -22.83 -60.24 -14.42
CA ALA A 613 -23.82 -60.40 -15.48
C ALA A 613 -23.55 -61.73 -16.16
N GLY A 614 -24.55 -62.65 -16.05
CA GLY A 614 -24.45 -64.02 -16.49
C GLY A 614 -23.93 -64.12 -17.92
N GLY A 615 -22.96 -65.03 -18.10
CA GLY A 615 -22.38 -65.31 -19.39
C GLY A 615 -23.49 -65.66 -20.38
N TYR A 616 -23.52 -64.93 -21.47
CA TYR A 616 -24.19 -65.37 -22.67
C TYR A 616 -23.40 -66.55 -23.22
N ASP A 617 -23.93 -67.77 -22.99
CA ASP A 617 -23.50 -68.97 -23.69
C ASP A 617 -23.61 -68.74 -25.19
N ASN A 618 -22.52 -68.78 -25.85
CA ASN A 618 -22.45 -68.78 -27.30
C ASN A 618 -22.76 -70.20 -27.79
N PRO A 619 -23.84 -70.45 -28.50
CA PRO A 619 -24.07 -71.78 -29.10
C PRO A 619 -23.10 -71.94 -30.28
N THR A 620 -22.09 -72.73 -30.05
CA THR A 620 -21.17 -73.21 -31.09
C THR A 620 -21.89 -74.27 -31.95
N SER A 621 -21.54 -74.19 -33.20
CA SER A 621 -21.45 -75.24 -34.23
C SER A 621 -22.75 -75.81 -34.80
N VAL A 622 -22.97 -75.51 -36.09
CA VAL A 622 -23.33 -76.57 -37.05
C VAL A 622 -22.48 -76.34 -38.35
N SER A 623 -21.82 -77.43 -38.67
CA SER A 623 -21.05 -77.74 -39.87
C SER A 623 -21.74 -77.40 -41.18
N LYS A 624 -21.08 -76.84 -42.15
CA LYS A 624 -20.56 -77.48 -43.37
C LYS A 624 -19.67 -76.51 -44.12
#